data_73b72b7ba638c9f888b5c3227674ded2
#
_entry.id   73b72b7ba638c9f888b5c3227674ded2
#
_cell.length_a   1.000
_cell.length_b   1.000
_cell.length_c   1.000
_cell.angle_alpha   90.00
_cell.angle_beta   90.00
_cell.angle_gamma   90.00
#
_symmetry.space_group_name_H-M   'P 1'
#
loop_
_entity.id
_entity.type
_entity.pdbx_description
1 polymer ?
#
loop_
_entity_poly.entity_id
_entity_poly.type
_entity_poly.pdbx_seq_one_letter_code
_entity_poly.pdbx_strand_id
1 'polypeptide(L)'
;MGCRKLNATSWTWVAAAARGTAHARMEARLQDAYKCCFIENSGSLFAIVSDGAGSAIRGGEGASLSCRTLSSLVRAHYAHNRFAPSDETIHSWIGIVRARINEAALSRGLKSRDFATTIVCALSYEGGSTFIHIGDGCAVYKAVNSEEWVCASWPHHGEYASTTNFITDQPEPIIRIARVNEQIDVLCLLTDGLERLALELSAQRPYRPFFDGLLRPLTNSKMVGRDSTLSQQLAKYLDSSPINARTDDDKALILAVRK
;
A
#
# COMPACT_ATOMS: atom_id res chain seq x y z
N MET A 1 -12.23 -10.84 40.17
CA MET A 1 -11.69 -9.97 39.14
C MET A 1 -11.85 -10.66 37.79
N GLY A 2 -12.89 -10.30 37.04
CA GLY A 2 -13.18 -10.90 35.75
C GLY A 2 -12.19 -10.40 34.71
N CYS A 3 -11.39 -11.30 34.18
CA CYS A 3 -10.58 -11.05 33.01
C CYS A 3 -11.54 -10.74 31.84
N ARG A 4 -11.71 -9.46 31.46
CA ARG A 4 -12.35 -9.10 30.20
C ARG A 4 -11.52 -9.78 29.10
N LYS A 5 -12.05 -10.81 28.46
CA LYS A 5 -11.58 -11.24 27.15
C LYS A 5 -11.69 -10.01 26.25
N LEU A 6 -10.59 -9.33 26.01
CA LEU A 6 -10.48 -8.40 24.90
C LEU A 6 -10.91 -9.20 23.67
N ASN A 7 -12.01 -8.82 23.04
CA ASN A 7 -12.36 -9.36 21.74
C ASN A 7 -11.14 -9.07 20.85
N ALA A 8 -10.42 -10.13 20.48
CA ALA A 8 -9.23 -9.99 19.67
C ALA A 8 -9.67 -9.35 18.35
N THR A 9 -9.28 -8.09 18.16
CA THR A 9 -9.50 -7.38 16.90
C THR A 9 -8.91 -8.22 15.78
N SER A 10 -9.71 -8.53 14.78
CA SER A 10 -9.26 -9.27 13.60
C SER A 10 -9.49 -8.43 12.35
N TRP A 11 -8.78 -8.78 11.30
CA TRP A 11 -8.90 -8.13 10.01
C TRP A 11 -9.19 -9.17 8.92
N THR A 12 -10.04 -8.78 7.99
CA THR A 12 -10.22 -9.49 6.73
C THR A 12 -9.73 -8.61 5.61
N TRP A 13 -8.96 -9.14 4.67
CA TRP A 13 -8.47 -8.34 3.55
C TRP A 13 -8.45 -9.08 2.23
N VAL A 14 -8.51 -8.31 1.19
CA VAL A 14 -8.22 -8.72 -0.18
C VAL A 14 -7.04 -7.92 -0.71
N ALA A 15 -6.25 -8.53 -1.57
CA ALA A 15 -5.13 -7.86 -2.22
C ALA A 15 -4.87 -8.50 -3.58
N ALA A 16 -4.67 -7.66 -4.57
CA ALA A 16 -4.34 -8.08 -5.92
C ALA A 16 -3.50 -7.03 -6.64
N ALA A 17 -2.77 -7.49 -7.65
CA ALA A 17 -2.18 -6.65 -8.67
C ALA A 17 -2.50 -7.21 -10.06
N ALA A 18 -2.59 -6.34 -11.04
CA ALA A 18 -2.83 -6.69 -12.43
C ALA A 18 -1.88 -5.88 -13.33
N ARG A 19 -1.33 -6.57 -14.34
CA ARG A 19 -0.43 -5.96 -15.32
C ARG A 19 -1.20 -4.98 -16.20
N GLY A 20 -0.61 -3.81 -16.43
CA GLY A 20 -1.13 -2.82 -17.34
C GLY A 20 -1.07 -3.26 -18.82
N THR A 21 -1.98 -2.77 -19.63
CA THR A 21 -2.00 -3.07 -21.05
C THR A 21 -0.81 -2.45 -21.79
N ALA A 22 -0.25 -1.33 -21.30
CA ALA A 22 1.01 -0.78 -21.80
C ALA A 22 2.16 -1.77 -21.63
N HIS A 23 2.36 -2.29 -20.41
CA HIS A 23 3.37 -3.31 -20.14
C HIS A 23 3.10 -4.63 -20.88
N ALA A 24 1.82 -5.00 -21.04
CA ALA A 24 1.48 -6.19 -21.82
C ALA A 24 1.90 -6.08 -23.30
N ARG A 25 1.67 -4.90 -23.92
CA ARG A 25 2.11 -4.63 -25.31
C ARG A 25 3.63 -4.62 -25.49
N MET A 26 4.36 -4.20 -24.46
CA MET A 26 5.84 -4.15 -24.45
C MET A 26 6.47 -5.49 -23.98
N GLU A 27 5.66 -6.51 -23.72
CA GLU A 27 6.08 -7.77 -23.10
C GLU A 27 6.80 -7.61 -21.76
N ALA A 28 6.66 -6.42 -21.13
CA ALA A 28 7.20 -6.14 -19.81
C ALA A 28 6.42 -6.90 -18.72
N ARG A 29 7.10 -7.18 -17.63
CA ARG A 29 6.46 -7.82 -16.45
C ARG A 29 5.67 -6.79 -15.66
N LEU A 30 4.72 -7.27 -14.85
CA LEU A 30 4.10 -6.49 -13.79
C LEU A 30 5.18 -5.91 -12.86
N GLN A 31 5.14 -4.60 -12.64
CA GLN A 31 6.11 -3.87 -11.81
C GLN A 31 5.53 -3.48 -10.45
N ASP A 32 4.23 -3.54 -10.29
CA ASP A 32 3.58 -3.33 -9.00
C ASP A 32 3.75 -4.52 -8.07
N ALA A 33 3.92 -4.21 -6.79
CA ALA A 33 3.99 -5.20 -5.72
C ALA A 33 3.12 -4.80 -4.53
N TYR A 34 2.70 -5.79 -3.75
CA TYR A 34 1.96 -5.55 -2.53
C TYR A 34 2.29 -6.58 -1.44
N LYS A 35 2.04 -6.22 -0.19
CA LYS A 35 2.03 -7.15 0.93
C LYS A 35 1.05 -6.68 2.00
N CYS A 36 0.30 -7.63 2.56
CA CYS A 36 -0.58 -7.38 3.69
C CYS A 36 -0.46 -8.53 4.68
N CYS A 37 -0.37 -8.22 5.96
CA CYS A 37 -0.33 -9.22 7.01
C CYS A 37 -0.90 -8.69 8.32
N PHE A 38 -1.54 -9.58 9.05
CA PHE A 38 -1.92 -9.35 10.43
C PHE A 38 -0.76 -9.73 11.36
N ILE A 39 -0.55 -8.93 12.40
CA ILE A 39 0.50 -9.11 13.40
C ILE A 39 -0.18 -9.49 14.71
N GLU A 40 -0.30 -10.79 14.97
CA GLU A 40 -1.09 -11.35 16.07
C GLU A 40 -0.70 -10.78 17.43
N ASN A 41 0.60 -10.65 17.72
CA ASN A 41 1.11 -10.19 19.01
C ASN A 41 0.66 -8.78 19.41
N SER A 42 0.37 -7.92 18.44
CA SER A 42 -0.06 -6.53 18.64
C SER A 42 -1.50 -6.25 18.19
N GLY A 43 -2.17 -7.22 17.56
CA GLY A 43 -3.48 -6.98 16.96
C GLY A 43 -3.45 -5.99 15.79
N SER A 44 -2.27 -5.76 15.20
CA SER A 44 -2.07 -4.73 14.16
C SER A 44 -2.16 -5.30 12.76
N LEU A 45 -2.61 -4.49 11.82
CA LEU A 45 -2.53 -4.78 10.39
C LEU A 45 -1.40 -3.97 9.77
N PHE A 46 -0.54 -4.62 9.01
CA PHE A 46 0.41 -3.99 8.09
C PHE A 46 -0.01 -4.23 6.65
N ALA A 47 -0.10 -3.17 5.87
CA ALA A 47 -0.38 -3.21 4.45
C ALA A 47 0.59 -2.29 3.70
N ILE A 48 1.04 -2.70 2.51
CA ILE A 48 1.92 -1.93 1.63
C ILE A 48 1.61 -2.25 0.18
N VAL A 49 1.55 -1.22 -0.64
CA VAL A 49 1.64 -1.29 -2.10
C VAL A 49 2.86 -0.48 -2.56
N SER A 50 3.45 -0.86 -3.66
CA SER A 50 4.64 -0.25 -4.23
C SER A 50 4.59 -0.39 -5.75
N ASP A 51 4.74 0.72 -6.46
CA ASP A 51 4.81 0.79 -7.91
C ASP A 51 6.27 0.90 -8.33
N GLY A 52 6.72 0.02 -9.20
CA GLY A 52 8.05 0.05 -9.79
C GLY A 52 8.07 0.97 -11.00
N ALA A 53 8.90 2.04 -10.95
CA ALA A 53 8.95 3.02 -12.02
C ALA A 53 9.12 2.38 -13.42
N GLY A 54 8.23 2.71 -14.35
CA GLY A 54 8.26 2.19 -15.71
C GLY A 54 9.56 2.51 -16.49
N SER A 55 10.26 3.56 -16.07
CA SER A 55 11.59 3.93 -16.61
C SER A 55 12.76 3.15 -15.97
N ALA A 56 12.53 2.42 -14.89
CA ALA A 56 13.55 1.65 -14.19
C ALA A 56 13.67 0.23 -14.74
N ILE A 57 14.88 -0.20 -15.06
CA ILE A 57 15.17 -1.53 -15.63
C ILE A 57 14.65 -2.67 -14.73
N ARG A 58 14.62 -2.44 -13.41
CA ARG A 58 14.27 -3.39 -12.37
C ARG A 58 13.23 -2.82 -11.37
N GLY A 59 12.34 -1.93 -11.82
CA GLY A 59 11.34 -1.28 -10.97
C GLY A 59 10.52 -2.28 -10.17
N GLY A 60 9.98 -3.33 -10.79
CA GLY A 60 9.22 -4.37 -10.10
C GLY A 60 10.04 -5.19 -9.08
N GLU A 61 11.37 -5.36 -9.28
CA GLU A 61 12.22 -5.94 -8.25
C GLU A 61 12.39 -4.98 -7.07
N GLY A 62 12.53 -3.68 -7.34
CA GLY A 62 12.55 -2.62 -6.32
C GLY A 62 11.27 -2.63 -5.48
N ALA A 63 10.11 -2.65 -6.13
CA ALA A 63 8.81 -2.73 -5.49
C ALA A 63 8.67 -3.97 -4.60
N SER A 64 8.99 -5.14 -5.13
CA SER A 64 8.94 -6.40 -4.39
C SER A 64 9.91 -6.43 -3.21
N LEU A 65 11.11 -5.88 -3.37
CA LEU A 65 12.13 -5.80 -2.31
C LEU A 65 11.67 -4.85 -1.19
N SER A 66 11.12 -3.70 -1.55
CA SER A 66 10.56 -2.72 -0.61
C SER A 66 9.43 -3.34 0.23
N CYS A 67 8.46 -3.99 -0.41
CA CYS A 67 7.36 -4.67 0.28
C CYS A 67 7.84 -5.75 1.26
N ARG A 68 8.81 -6.58 0.86
CA ARG A 68 9.34 -7.64 1.71
C ARG A 68 10.16 -7.09 2.88
N THR A 69 11.03 -6.13 2.62
CA THR A 69 11.91 -5.57 3.64
C THR A 69 11.10 -4.84 4.72
N LEU A 70 10.19 -3.93 4.33
CA LEU A 70 9.33 -3.25 5.29
C LEU A 70 8.46 -4.21 6.09
N SER A 71 7.87 -5.22 5.45
CA SER A 71 7.10 -6.24 6.17
C SER A 71 7.91 -6.98 7.23
N SER A 72 9.19 -7.27 6.96
CA SER A 72 10.08 -7.91 7.92
C SER A 72 10.44 -6.98 9.08
N LEU A 73 10.73 -5.72 8.80
CA LEU A 73 11.08 -4.70 9.81
C LEU A 73 9.90 -4.42 10.75
N VAL A 74 8.70 -4.29 10.19
CA VAL A 74 7.47 -4.10 10.98
C VAL A 74 7.21 -5.30 11.89
N ARG A 75 7.34 -6.52 11.38
CA ARG A 75 7.19 -7.73 12.20
C ARG A 75 8.22 -7.80 13.32
N ALA A 76 9.49 -7.48 13.03
CA ALA A 76 10.55 -7.43 14.02
C ALA A 76 10.28 -6.37 15.10
N HIS A 77 9.77 -5.19 14.70
CA HIS A 77 9.39 -4.14 15.65
C HIS A 77 8.33 -4.64 16.63
N TYR A 78 7.23 -5.20 16.13
CA TYR A 78 6.12 -5.67 16.97
C TYR A 78 6.40 -7.00 17.69
N ALA A 79 7.47 -7.68 17.38
CA ALA A 79 7.94 -8.80 18.22
C ALA A 79 8.42 -8.35 19.61
N HIS A 80 8.87 -7.09 19.71
CA HIS A 80 9.46 -6.53 20.93
C HIS A 80 8.77 -5.25 21.43
N ASN A 81 7.92 -4.64 20.62
CA ASN A 81 7.23 -3.39 20.94
C ASN A 81 5.71 -3.54 20.73
N ARG A 82 4.93 -2.85 21.57
CA ARG A 82 3.47 -2.76 21.42
C ARG A 82 3.00 -1.39 20.92
N PHE A 83 3.93 -0.46 20.76
CA PHE A 83 3.64 0.91 20.39
C PHE A 83 3.87 1.13 18.89
N ALA A 84 3.19 2.13 18.34
CA ALA A 84 3.45 2.62 17.00
C ALA A 84 4.93 3.02 16.84
N PRO A 85 5.54 2.80 15.65
CA PRO A 85 6.91 3.25 15.40
C PRO A 85 7.00 4.78 15.47
N SER A 86 8.09 5.29 16.03
CA SER A 86 8.41 6.72 15.94
C SER A 86 8.83 7.10 14.51
N ASP A 87 8.89 8.42 14.24
CA ASP A 87 9.33 8.89 12.92
C ASP A 87 10.79 8.52 12.66
N GLU A 88 11.64 8.55 13.67
CA GLU A 88 13.05 8.09 13.57
C GLU A 88 13.13 6.60 13.21
N THR A 89 12.25 5.78 13.80
CA THR A 89 12.17 4.36 13.47
C THR A 89 11.77 4.17 12.00
N ILE A 90 10.78 4.94 11.52
CA ILE A 90 10.31 4.89 10.14
C ILE A 90 11.42 5.33 9.18
N HIS A 91 12.12 6.43 9.46
CA HIS A 91 13.25 6.89 8.65
C HIS A 91 14.37 5.84 8.60
N SER A 92 14.68 5.21 9.75
CA SER A 92 15.64 4.10 9.80
C SER A 92 15.21 2.92 8.91
N TRP A 93 13.92 2.56 8.90
CA TRP A 93 13.40 1.50 8.04
C TRP A 93 13.56 1.83 6.56
N ILE A 94 13.25 3.07 6.17
CA ILE A 94 13.43 3.52 4.79
C ILE A 94 14.93 3.47 4.41
N GLY A 95 15.82 3.87 5.31
CA GLY A 95 17.27 3.72 5.12
C GLY A 95 17.69 2.26 4.87
N ILE A 96 17.14 1.31 5.63
CA ILE A 96 17.41 -0.12 5.45
C ILE A 96 16.88 -0.62 4.09
N VAL A 97 15.67 -0.19 3.67
CA VAL A 97 15.14 -0.55 2.34
C VAL A 97 16.06 -0.02 1.24
N ARG A 98 16.51 1.24 1.33
CA ARG A 98 17.46 1.85 0.38
C ARG A 98 18.78 1.07 0.31
N ALA A 99 19.32 0.69 1.47
CA ALA A 99 20.53 -0.12 1.53
C ALA A 99 20.37 -1.48 0.83
N ARG A 100 19.23 -2.16 1.04
CA ARG A 100 18.91 -3.43 0.37
C ARG A 100 18.75 -3.28 -1.15
N ILE A 101 18.13 -2.19 -1.60
CA ILE A 101 18.04 -1.87 -3.03
C ILE A 101 19.44 -1.62 -3.60
N ASN A 102 20.29 -0.86 -2.90
CA ASN A 102 21.64 -0.58 -3.35
C ASN A 102 22.50 -1.85 -3.43
N GLU A 103 22.43 -2.73 -2.44
CA GLU A 103 23.09 -4.06 -2.46
C GLU A 103 22.65 -4.88 -3.68
N ALA A 104 21.32 -4.92 -3.94
CA ALA A 104 20.77 -5.64 -5.07
C ALA A 104 21.19 -5.04 -6.43
N ALA A 105 21.30 -3.73 -6.52
CA ALA A 105 21.79 -3.04 -7.71
C ALA A 105 23.28 -3.32 -7.95
N LEU A 106 24.12 -3.12 -6.93
CA LEU A 106 25.57 -3.34 -7.04
C LEU A 106 25.90 -4.78 -7.42
N SER A 107 25.19 -5.77 -6.86
CA SER A 107 25.40 -7.19 -7.20
C SER A 107 25.12 -7.54 -8.67
N ARG A 108 24.47 -6.62 -9.42
CA ARG A 108 24.12 -6.77 -10.84
C ARG A 108 24.84 -5.76 -11.74
N GLY A 109 25.75 -4.96 -11.20
CA GLY A 109 26.41 -3.88 -11.94
C GLY A 109 25.47 -2.73 -12.34
N LEU A 110 24.38 -2.56 -11.59
CA LEU A 110 23.35 -1.55 -11.81
C LEU A 110 23.44 -0.43 -10.75
N LYS A 111 22.66 0.64 -10.95
CA LYS A 111 22.52 1.74 -10.01
C LYS A 111 21.21 1.58 -9.22
N SER A 112 21.13 2.15 -8.01
CA SER A 112 19.91 2.12 -7.19
C SER A 112 18.68 2.65 -7.95
N ARG A 113 18.83 3.69 -8.78
CA ARG A 113 17.75 4.24 -9.60
C ARG A 113 17.14 3.25 -10.59
N ASP A 114 17.88 2.21 -10.98
CA ASP A 114 17.39 1.16 -11.87
C ASP A 114 16.36 0.23 -11.16
N PHE A 115 16.19 0.41 -9.84
CA PHE A 115 15.20 -0.22 -8.98
C PHE A 115 14.21 0.79 -8.40
N ALA A 116 14.07 1.96 -9.04
CA ALA A 116 13.19 3.02 -8.55
C ALA A 116 11.76 2.52 -8.35
N THR A 117 11.18 2.88 -7.20
CA THR A 117 9.84 2.45 -6.82
C THR A 117 9.23 3.41 -5.79
N THR A 118 7.91 3.46 -5.74
CA THR A 118 7.12 4.18 -4.75
C THR A 118 6.85 3.33 -3.51
N ILE A 119 6.30 3.92 -2.46
CA ILE A 119 5.79 3.21 -1.27
C ILE A 119 4.53 3.91 -0.77
N VAL A 120 3.46 3.15 -0.64
CA VAL A 120 2.30 3.54 0.17
C VAL A 120 2.06 2.43 1.17
N CYS A 121 2.26 2.70 2.45
CA CYS A 121 2.00 1.69 3.46
C CYS A 121 1.20 2.23 4.65
N ALA A 122 0.54 1.34 5.35
CA ALA A 122 -0.24 1.61 6.54
C ALA A 122 0.05 0.58 7.62
N LEU A 123 0.11 1.07 8.84
CA LEU A 123 0.13 0.33 10.09
C LEU A 123 -1.10 0.72 10.86
N SER A 124 -2.07 -0.18 11.02
CA SER A 124 -3.25 0.06 11.83
C SER A 124 -3.18 -0.78 13.10
N TYR A 125 -3.29 -0.12 14.23
CA TYR A 125 -3.18 -0.68 15.57
C TYR A 125 -4.38 -0.24 16.42
N GLU A 126 -4.43 -0.64 17.67
CA GLU A 126 -5.48 -0.21 18.58
C GLU A 126 -5.39 1.30 18.82
N GLY A 127 -6.49 2.01 18.54
CA GLY A 127 -6.60 3.45 18.76
C GLY A 127 -5.97 4.34 17.70
N GLY A 128 -5.38 3.78 16.61
CA GLY A 128 -4.80 4.63 15.58
C GLY A 128 -4.22 3.94 14.36
N SER A 129 -3.69 4.75 13.46
CA SER A 129 -2.99 4.26 12.28
C SER A 129 -1.87 5.21 11.87
N THR A 130 -0.80 4.65 11.33
CA THR A 130 0.31 5.41 10.75
C THR A 130 0.44 5.05 9.28
N PHE A 131 0.48 6.07 8.43
CA PHE A 131 0.67 5.95 6.99
C PHE A 131 2.05 6.50 6.63
N ILE A 132 2.78 5.77 5.76
CA ILE A 132 4.09 6.16 5.25
C ILE A 132 3.97 6.18 3.73
N HIS A 133 4.35 7.30 3.11
CA HIS A 133 4.13 7.51 1.70
C HIS A 133 5.36 8.14 1.03
N ILE A 134 5.81 7.53 -0.05
CA ILE A 134 6.81 8.01 -0.99
C ILE A 134 6.22 7.79 -2.38
N GLY A 135 5.95 8.85 -3.13
CA GLY A 135 5.43 8.77 -4.50
C GLY A 135 3.98 9.23 -4.66
N ASP A 136 3.28 8.67 -5.62
CA ASP A 136 2.00 9.13 -6.17
C ASP A 136 0.84 8.12 -6.03
N GLY A 137 1.03 7.03 -5.31
CA GLY A 137 -0.07 6.18 -4.91
C GLY A 137 -1.03 6.88 -3.93
N CYS A 138 -1.96 6.15 -3.34
CA CYS A 138 -2.95 6.72 -2.41
C CYS A 138 -3.28 5.78 -1.26
N ALA A 139 -3.56 6.38 -0.10
CA ALA A 139 -4.09 5.68 1.07
C ALA A 139 -5.39 6.32 1.52
N VAL A 140 -6.47 5.53 1.59
CA VAL A 140 -7.76 5.98 2.08
C VAL A 140 -8.27 5.07 3.19
N TYR A 141 -9.12 5.60 4.06
CA TYR A 141 -9.69 4.85 5.18
C TYR A 141 -11.13 5.29 5.49
N LYS A 142 -11.80 4.50 6.29
CA LYS A 142 -13.01 4.89 7.03
C LYS A 142 -12.76 4.71 8.51
N ALA A 143 -13.10 5.72 9.30
CA ALA A 143 -13.08 5.62 10.76
C ALA A 143 -14.23 4.74 11.25
N VAL A 144 -14.12 4.27 12.50
CA VAL A 144 -15.19 3.54 13.16
C VAL A 144 -16.47 4.39 13.17
N ASN A 145 -17.59 3.76 12.81
CA ASN A 145 -18.91 4.41 12.74
C ASN A 145 -19.00 5.58 11.75
N SER A 146 -18.05 5.73 10.83
CA SER A 146 -18.09 6.72 9.76
C SER A 146 -18.48 6.11 8.43
N GLU A 147 -19.33 6.82 7.68
CA GLU A 147 -19.64 6.50 6.29
C GLU A 147 -18.75 7.24 5.29
N GLU A 148 -17.89 8.13 5.80
CA GLU A 148 -16.99 8.93 4.97
C GLU A 148 -15.70 8.18 4.63
N TRP A 149 -15.32 8.24 3.35
CA TRP A 149 -14.00 7.87 2.91
C TRP A 149 -13.07 9.08 3.03
N VAL A 150 -12.00 8.91 3.80
CA VAL A 150 -11.02 9.96 4.06
C VAL A 150 -9.69 9.55 3.41
N CYS A 151 -9.04 10.49 2.74
CA CYS A 151 -7.71 10.28 2.21
C CYS A 151 -6.67 10.57 3.33
N ALA A 152 -6.00 9.52 3.79
CA ALA A 152 -4.92 9.64 4.75
C ALA A 152 -3.64 10.20 4.13
N SER A 153 -3.39 9.84 2.87
CA SER A 153 -2.26 10.37 2.12
C SER A 153 -2.61 10.46 0.64
N TRP A 154 -2.65 11.70 0.16
CA TRP A 154 -2.97 12.06 -1.22
C TRP A 154 -1.76 11.81 -2.15
N PRO A 155 -1.98 11.46 -3.43
CA PRO A 155 -0.90 11.38 -4.41
C PRO A 155 -0.03 12.63 -4.41
N HIS A 156 1.26 12.46 -4.49
CA HIS A 156 2.20 13.56 -4.56
C HIS A 156 2.91 13.52 -5.92
N HIS A 157 2.41 14.32 -6.81
CA HIS A 157 3.12 14.63 -8.05
C HIS A 157 4.18 15.69 -7.73
N GLY A 158 5.41 15.53 -8.23
CA GLY A 158 6.49 16.51 -8.07
C GLY A 158 6.13 17.88 -8.68
N GLU A 159 7.08 18.81 -8.69
CA GLU A 159 6.88 20.19 -9.21
C GLU A 159 6.35 20.23 -10.66
N TYR A 160 6.58 19.18 -11.41
CA TYR A 160 5.98 18.95 -12.73
C TYR A 160 5.05 17.75 -12.63
N ALA A 161 3.86 17.84 -13.22
CA ALA A 161 2.81 16.82 -13.21
C ALA A 161 3.24 15.41 -13.70
N SER A 162 4.47 15.26 -14.18
CA SER A 162 5.08 14.03 -14.68
C SER A 162 6.25 13.53 -13.81
N THR A 163 6.52 14.14 -12.66
CA THR A 163 7.63 13.73 -11.80
C THR A 163 7.11 13.08 -10.53
N THR A 164 7.43 11.81 -10.36
CA THR A 164 7.15 11.04 -9.14
C THR A 164 8.39 10.97 -8.27
N ASN A 165 8.21 10.95 -6.95
CA ASN A 165 9.29 10.72 -6.00
C ASN A 165 9.44 9.23 -5.73
N PHE A 166 10.68 8.75 -5.74
CA PHE A 166 10.99 7.33 -5.52
C PHE A 166 11.84 7.14 -4.26
N ILE A 167 11.77 5.95 -3.67
CA ILE A 167 12.60 5.61 -2.52
C ILE A 167 14.09 5.70 -2.82
N THR A 168 14.47 5.61 -4.08
CA THR A 168 15.86 5.67 -4.55
C THR A 168 16.38 7.08 -4.82
N ASP A 169 15.55 8.12 -4.66
CA ASP A 169 15.93 9.50 -4.93
C ASP A 169 17.09 9.96 -4.06
N GLN A 170 17.89 10.89 -4.63
CA GLN A 170 19.08 11.41 -4.01
C GLN A 170 18.93 12.93 -3.76
N PRO A 171 19.45 13.45 -2.65
CA PRO A 171 20.19 12.73 -1.60
C PRO A 171 19.30 11.83 -0.74
N GLU A 172 18.02 12.19 -0.56
CA GLU A 172 17.03 11.44 0.20
C GLU A 172 15.64 11.55 -0.41
N PRO A 173 14.79 10.52 -0.26
CA PRO A 173 13.42 10.55 -0.73
C PRO A 173 12.56 11.49 0.12
N ILE A 174 11.52 12.04 -0.46
CA ILE A 174 10.48 12.77 0.27
C ILE A 174 9.58 11.75 0.97
N ILE A 175 9.73 11.62 2.29
CA ILE A 175 8.93 10.71 3.11
C ILE A 175 7.83 11.52 3.78
N ARG A 176 6.57 11.14 3.55
CA ARG A 176 5.42 11.71 4.24
C ARG A 176 4.90 10.71 5.25
N ILE A 177 4.72 11.15 6.49
CA ILE A 177 4.18 10.34 7.58
C ILE A 177 2.91 11.02 8.05
N ALA A 178 1.78 10.33 7.92
CA ALA A 178 0.49 10.79 8.44
C ALA A 178 0.04 9.88 9.58
N ARG A 179 -0.48 10.47 10.65
CA ARG A 179 -0.99 9.76 11.81
C ARG A 179 -2.47 10.05 11.99
N VAL A 180 -3.25 9.00 12.13
CA VAL A 180 -4.68 9.06 12.44
C VAL A 180 -4.84 8.57 13.87
N ASN A 181 -5.29 9.45 14.77
CA ASN A 181 -5.42 9.18 16.20
C ASN A 181 -6.82 8.69 16.58
N GLU A 182 -7.47 8.01 15.66
CA GLU A 182 -8.75 7.33 15.85
C GLU A 182 -8.68 5.93 15.27
N GLN A 183 -9.53 5.05 15.75
CA GLN A 183 -9.61 3.70 15.22
C GLN A 183 -10.25 3.72 13.84
N ILE A 184 -9.64 3.02 12.90
CA ILE A 184 -10.18 2.84 11.56
C ILE A 184 -10.77 1.43 11.40
N ASP A 185 -11.87 1.32 10.67
CA ASP A 185 -12.54 0.06 10.35
C ASP A 185 -12.21 -0.44 8.94
N VAL A 186 -11.91 0.48 8.03
CA VAL A 186 -11.60 0.16 6.64
C VAL A 186 -10.33 0.87 6.23
N LEU A 187 -9.48 0.16 5.53
CA LEU A 187 -8.23 0.65 4.94
C LEU A 187 -8.17 0.23 3.48
N CYS A 188 -7.83 1.17 2.59
CA CYS A 188 -7.50 0.86 1.20
C CYS A 188 -6.19 1.55 0.79
N LEU A 189 -5.29 0.79 0.20
CA LEU A 189 -4.07 1.29 -0.43
C LEU A 189 -4.10 0.95 -1.91
N LEU A 190 -3.65 1.88 -2.75
CA LEU A 190 -3.60 1.69 -4.19
C LEU A 190 -2.40 2.41 -4.82
N THR A 191 -1.90 1.86 -5.93
CA THR A 191 -0.91 2.48 -6.81
C THR A 191 -1.59 3.45 -7.78
N ASP A 192 -0.82 4.31 -8.42
CA ASP A 192 -1.30 5.39 -9.30
C ASP A 192 -2.12 4.89 -10.50
N GLY A 193 -1.86 3.67 -10.99
CA GLY A 193 -2.66 3.04 -12.05
C GLY A 193 -4.17 2.99 -11.75
N LEU A 194 -4.59 3.20 -10.50
CA LEU A 194 -5.99 3.30 -10.10
C LEU A 194 -6.44 4.71 -9.73
N GLU A 195 -5.55 5.70 -9.76
CA GLU A 195 -5.83 7.07 -9.31
C GLU A 195 -7.09 7.66 -9.94
N ARG A 196 -7.17 7.63 -11.29
CA ARG A 196 -8.30 8.20 -12.05
C ARG A 196 -9.63 7.48 -11.86
N LEU A 197 -9.60 6.28 -11.30
CA LEU A 197 -10.79 5.48 -10.96
C LEU A 197 -11.25 5.73 -9.53
N ALA A 198 -10.27 5.95 -8.64
CA ALA A 198 -10.46 5.99 -7.20
C ALA A 198 -10.60 7.42 -6.65
N LEU A 199 -10.12 8.45 -7.37
CA LEU A 199 -10.05 9.81 -6.86
C LEU A 199 -10.77 10.81 -7.77
N GLU A 200 -11.48 11.73 -7.16
CA GLU A 200 -11.98 12.96 -7.79
C GLU A 200 -10.92 14.06 -7.59
N LEU A 201 -9.96 14.16 -8.52
CA LEU A 201 -8.77 15.00 -8.38
C LEU A 201 -9.12 16.48 -8.19
N SER A 202 -10.10 17.00 -8.92
CA SER A 202 -10.55 18.41 -8.83
C SER A 202 -11.18 18.74 -7.49
N ALA A 203 -11.87 17.77 -6.88
CA ALA A 203 -12.53 17.91 -5.59
C ALA A 203 -11.65 17.47 -4.41
N GLN A 204 -10.46 16.93 -4.70
CA GLN A 204 -9.51 16.38 -3.74
C GLN A 204 -10.16 15.41 -2.74
N ARG A 205 -10.96 14.47 -3.23
CA ARG A 205 -11.65 13.49 -2.39
C ARG A 205 -11.68 12.10 -3.03
N PRO A 206 -11.83 11.04 -2.21
CA PRO A 206 -12.05 9.68 -2.70
C PRO A 206 -13.36 9.58 -3.49
N TYR A 207 -13.33 8.85 -4.62
CA TYR A 207 -14.55 8.57 -5.40
C TYR A 207 -15.32 7.43 -4.73
N ARG A 208 -16.26 7.79 -3.88
CA ARG A 208 -17.04 6.88 -3.03
C ARG A 208 -17.59 5.65 -3.76
N PRO A 209 -18.20 5.74 -4.96
CA PRO A 209 -18.76 4.56 -5.64
C PRO A 209 -17.72 3.48 -5.96
N PHE A 210 -16.46 3.85 -6.24
CA PHE A 210 -15.37 2.90 -6.47
C PHE A 210 -15.09 2.09 -5.20
N PHE A 211 -14.91 2.75 -4.08
CA PHE A 211 -14.57 2.10 -2.82
C PHE A 211 -15.74 1.31 -2.23
N ASP A 212 -16.96 1.84 -2.25
CA ASP A 212 -18.15 1.15 -1.75
C ASP A 212 -18.44 -0.12 -2.55
N GLY A 213 -18.22 -0.10 -3.87
CA GLY A 213 -18.35 -1.27 -4.74
C GLY A 213 -17.40 -2.40 -4.36
N LEU A 214 -16.15 -2.08 -4.03
CA LEU A 214 -15.14 -3.04 -3.61
C LEU A 214 -15.34 -3.50 -2.15
N LEU A 215 -15.82 -2.61 -1.28
CA LEU A 215 -16.01 -2.88 0.14
C LEU A 215 -17.14 -3.88 0.39
N ARG A 216 -18.25 -3.76 -0.33
CA ARG A 216 -19.46 -4.53 -0.10
C ARG A 216 -19.27 -6.06 -0.04
N PRO A 217 -18.55 -6.72 -0.95
CA PRO A 217 -18.27 -8.14 -0.84
C PRO A 217 -17.43 -8.49 0.38
N LEU A 218 -16.42 -7.66 0.72
CA LEU A 218 -15.49 -7.90 1.81
C LEU A 218 -16.17 -7.76 3.18
N THR A 219 -17.08 -6.82 3.34
CA THR A 219 -17.88 -6.64 4.57
C THR A 219 -18.70 -7.89 4.89
N ASN A 220 -19.21 -8.56 3.86
CA ASN A 220 -20.02 -9.78 3.99
C ASN A 220 -19.16 -11.05 4.14
N SER A 221 -17.84 -10.97 3.95
CA SER A 221 -16.96 -12.12 4.14
C SER A 221 -16.92 -12.56 5.61
N LYS A 222 -16.99 -13.86 5.84
CA LYS A 222 -16.82 -14.50 7.15
C LYS A 222 -15.38 -14.91 7.44
N MET A 223 -14.48 -14.66 6.49
CA MET A 223 -13.07 -15.01 6.65
C MET A 223 -12.40 -14.08 7.64
N VAL A 224 -11.41 -14.60 8.34
CA VAL A 224 -10.41 -13.83 9.09
C VAL A 224 -9.08 -13.98 8.36
N GLY A 225 -8.36 -12.89 8.18
CA GLY A 225 -7.16 -12.89 7.38
C GLY A 225 -7.44 -12.61 5.90
N ARG A 226 -6.59 -13.13 5.02
CA ARG A 226 -6.72 -12.95 3.57
C ARG A 226 -7.89 -13.76 3.03
N ASP A 227 -8.87 -13.11 2.42
CA ASP A 227 -9.87 -13.79 1.61
C ASP A 227 -9.31 -14.06 0.21
N SER A 228 -8.87 -15.30 -0.02
CA SER A 228 -8.25 -15.70 -1.29
C SER A 228 -9.22 -15.70 -2.46
N THR A 229 -10.49 -16.04 -2.22
CA THR A 229 -11.53 -16.07 -3.26
C THR A 229 -11.85 -14.66 -3.74
N LEU A 230 -12.10 -13.74 -2.81
CA LEU A 230 -12.33 -12.33 -3.16
C LEU A 230 -11.07 -11.67 -3.72
N SER A 231 -9.86 -12.06 -3.29
CA SER A 231 -8.61 -11.58 -3.89
C SER A 231 -8.47 -11.99 -5.36
N GLN A 232 -8.88 -13.21 -5.71
CA GLN A 232 -8.90 -13.66 -7.12
C GLN A 232 -9.95 -12.89 -7.95
N GLN A 233 -11.11 -12.60 -7.36
CA GLN A 233 -12.13 -11.77 -8.02
C GLN A 233 -11.64 -10.34 -8.22
N LEU A 234 -10.95 -9.78 -7.22
CA LEU A 234 -10.30 -8.47 -7.34
C LEU A 234 -9.27 -8.45 -8.47
N ALA A 235 -8.42 -9.48 -8.56
CA ALA A 235 -7.45 -9.58 -9.66
C ALA A 235 -8.12 -9.57 -11.04
N LYS A 236 -9.20 -10.34 -11.21
CA LYS A 236 -10.00 -10.35 -12.45
C LYS A 236 -10.67 -9.00 -12.73
N TYR A 237 -11.14 -8.33 -11.69
CA TYR A 237 -11.72 -6.98 -11.81
C TYR A 237 -10.67 -5.97 -12.29
N LEU A 238 -9.49 -5.95 -11.66
CA LEU A 238 -8.39 -5.06 -12.04
C LEU A 238 -7.90 -5.30 -13.47
N ASP A 239 -7.99 -6.52 -13.99
CA ASP A 239 -7.61 -6.90 -15.36
C ASP A 239 -8.79 -6.87 -16.34
N SER A 240 -9.95 -6.38 -15.94
CA SER A 240 -11.14 -6.35 -16.79
C SER A 240 -11.08 -5.26 -17.86
N SER A 241 -11.77 -5.49 -18.99
CA SER A 241 -11.84 -4.52 -20.09
C SER A 241 -12.32 -3.13 -19.66
N PRO A 242 -13.34 -2.97 -18.78
CA PRO A 242 -13.77 -1.64 -18.32
C PRO A 242 -12.68 -0.89 -17.53
N ILE A 243 -11.84 -1.59 -16.76
CA ILE A 243 -10.72 -1.00 -16.04
C ILE A 243 -9.59 -0.67 -17.03
N ASN A 244 -9.22 -1.62 -17.89
CA ASN A 244 -8.17 -1.45 -18.88
C ASN A 244 -8.48 -0.38 -19.95
N ALA A 245 -9.74 -0.02 -20.16
CA ALA A 245 -10.14 1.11 -20.98
C ALA A 245 -9.90 2.48 -20.33
N ARG A 246 -9.67 2.53 -19.01
CA ARG A 246 -9.49 3.76 -18.22
C ARG A 246 -8.06 4.00 -17.75
N THR A 247 -7.25 2.95 -17.75
CA THR A 247 -5.83 2.99 -17.41
C THR A 247 -5.10 1.88 -18.15
N ASP A 248 -3.93 2.18 -18.66
CA ASP A 248 -3.05 1.20 -19.30
C ASP A 248 -1.84 0.82 -18.43
N ASP A 249 -1.77 1.37 -17.22
CA ASP A 249 -0.72 1.12 -16.25
C ASP A 249 -0.95 -0.14 -15.41
N ASP A 250 0.11 -0.58 -14.74
CA ASP A 250 0.03 -1.61 -13.69
C ASP A 250 -0.86 -1.12 -12.55
N LYS A 251 -1.47 -2.03 -11.83
CA LYS A 251 -2.44 -1.72 -10.79
C LYS A 251 -2.24 -2.64 -9.61
N ALA A 252 -2.04 -2.09 -8.42
CA ALA A 252 -2.10 -2.84 -7.17
C ALA A 252 -3.10 -2.21 -6.20
N LEU A 253 -3.84 -3.06 -5.49
CA LEU A 253 -4.81 -2.64 -4.49
C LEU A 253 -4.84 -3.62 -3.32
N ILE A 254 -4.89 -3.06 -2.12
CA ILE A 254 -5.24 -3.75 -0.88
C ILE A 254 -6.47 -3.09 -0.30
N LEU A 255 -7.48 -3.87 0.08
CA LEU A 255 -8.64 -3.42 0.85
C LEU A 255 -8.78 -4.32 2.06
N ALA A 256 -8.87 -3.73 3.25
CA ALA A 256 -8.98 -4.43 4.52
C ALA A 256 -10.13 -3.87 5.36
N VAL A 257 -10.80 -4.76 6.09
CA VAL A 257 -11.90 -4.44 7.01
C VAL A 257 -11.59 -5.04 8.37
N ARG A 258 -11.78 -4.26 9.41
CA ARG A 258 -11.72 -4.70 10.81
C ARG A 258 -12.99 -5.48 11.16
N LYS A 259 -12.85 -6.58 11.93
CA LYS A 259 -13.95 -7.44 12.38
C LYS A 259 -14.05 -7.46 13.91
#